data_9b7155af213b373428079a1d029d25bb
#
_entry.id   9b7155af213b373428079a1d029d25bb
#
_cell.length_a   1.000
_cell.length_b   1.000
_cell.length_c   1.000
_cell.angle_alpha   90.00
_cell.angle_beta   90.00
_cell.angle_gamma   90.00
#
_symmetry.space_group_name_H-M   'P 1'
#
loop_
_entity.id
_entity.type
_entity.pdbx_description
1 polymer ?
#
loop_
_entity_poly.entity_id
_entity_poly.type
_entity_poly.pdbx_seq_one_letter_code
_entity_poly.pdbx_strand_id
1 'polypeptide(L)'
;YKLTRRGVSFGTRADLTMLRRLTARDIQAIPHVEVRPADPVSRLFELRDIYRIVDFVVIDSDNQYVGLVTAQDLRMVLIEREAIPYLLVAELVRSDLPTIEPDEPLDSVLRKFSDTDVSSLAMVGPPVGKPHGKAMVYGLITRGRLMRRYQQALAER
;
A
#
# COMPACT_ATOMS: atom_id res chain seq x y z
N TYR A 1 21.25 18.73 1.75
CA TYR A 1 21.48 18.61 0.33
C TYR A 1 21.57 17.16 -0.15
N LYS A 2 21.97 16.30 0.70
CA LYS A 2 22.17 14.93 0.27
C LYS A 2 20.90 14.24 -0.18
N LEU A 3 19.78 14.70 0.30
CA LEU A 3 18.49 14.15 -0.10
C LEU A 3 18.25 14.30 -1.59
N THR A 4 18.76 15.37 -2.19
CA THR A 4 18.53 15.60 -3.61
C THR A 4 19.29 14.63 -4.49
N ARG A 5 20.29 13.96 -3.93
CA ARG A 5 21.05 12.98 -4.72
C ARG A 5 20.24 11.79 -5.15
N ARG A 6 19.14 11.53 -4.49
CA ARG A 6 18.25 10.46 -4.90
C ARG A 6 17.61 10.73 -6.24
N GLY A 7 17.92 11.87 -6.85
CA GLY A 7 17.36 12.24 -8.12
C GLY A 7 15.94 12.75 -8.02
N VAL A 8 15.45 12.94 -6.83
CA VAL A 8 14.09 13.41 -6.60
C VAL A 8 14.14 14.65 -5.74
N SER A 9 13.62 15.73 -6.28
CA SER A 9 13.46 16.98 -5.56
C SER A 9 12.05 17.48 -5.77
N PHE A 10 11.37 17.82 -4.70
CA PHE A 10 10.01 18.34 -4.74
C PHE A 10 9.98 19.83 -4.42
N GLY A 11 11.15 20.49 -4.49
CA GLY A 11 11.28 21.86 -4.06
C GLY A 11 10.83 22.90 -5.05
N THR A 12 10.69 22.56 -6.34
CA THR A 12 10.29 23.54 -7.33
C THR A 12 8.77 23.70 -7.35
N ARG A 13 8.30 24.90 -7.72
CA ARG A 13 6.88 25.15 -7.85
C ARG A 13 6.24 24.29 -8.94
N ALA A 14 6.98 24.06 -10.04
CA ALA A 14 6.48 23.21 -11.13
C ALA A 14 6.27 21.77 -10.67
N ASP A 15 7.19 21.26 -9.85
CA ASP A 15 7.09 19.90 -9.31
C ASP A 15 5.89 19.76 -8.38
N LEU A 16 5.67 20.76 -7.52
CA LEU A 16 4.53 20.76 -6.61
C LEU A 16 3.21 20.83 -7.39
N THR A 17 3.15 21.63 -8.45
CA THR A 17 1.96 21.73 -9.28
C THR A 17 1.65 20.38 -9.91
N MET A 18 2.68 19.71 -10.42
CA MET A 18 2.51 18.40 -11.04
C MET A 18 1.99 17.37 -10.05
N LEU A 19 2.54 17.36 -8.83
CA LEU A 19 2.09 16.43 -7.79
C LEU A 19 0.62 16.67 -7.39
N ARG A 20 0.12 17.89 -7.54
CA ARG A 20 -1.28 18.19 -7.25
C ARG A 20 -2.21 17.82 -8.40
N ARG A 21 -1.71 17.78 -9.62
CA ARG A 21 -2.53 17.46 -10.80
C ARG A 21 -2.69 15.97 -11.01
N LEU A 22 -1.67 15.20 -10.65
CA LEU A 22 -1.73 13.74 -10.76
C LEU A 22 -2.39 13.18 -9.51
N THR A 23 -3.09 12.06 -9.71
CA THR A 23 -3.78 11.37 -8.61
C THR A 23 -3.30 9.94 -8.51
N ALA A 24 -3.73 9.26 -7.47
CA ALA A 24 -3.36 7.87 -7.26
C ALA A 24 -3.79 6.98 -8.44
N ARG A 25 -4.86 7.32 -9.15
CA ARG A 25 -5.28 6.59 -10.35
C ARG A 25 -4.22 6.58 -11.43
N ASP A 26 -3.37 7.61 -11.46
CA ASP A 26 -2.29 7.70 -12.45
C ASP A 26 -1.12 6.77 -12.14
N ILE A 27 -1.13 6.16 -10.95
CA ILE A 27 -0.13 5.17 -10.57
C ILE A 27 -0.73 3.79 -10.83
N GLN A 28 0.05 2.92 -11.46
CA GLN A 28 -0.40 1.55 -11.65
C GLN A 28 -0.33 0.81 -10.32
N ALA A 29 -1.49 0.49 -9.76
CA ALA A 29 -1.56 -0.31 -8.54
C ALA A 29 -1.16 -1.75 -8.86
N ILE A 30 -0.52 -2.41 -7.90
CA ILE A 30 -0.21 -3.83 -8.05
C ILE A 30 -1.37 -4.68 -7.56
N PRO A 31 -1.56 -5.88 -8.14
CA PRO A 31 -2.56 -6.81 -7.64
C PRO A 31 -2.30 -7.17 -6.19
N HIS A 32 -3.36 -7.47 -5.47
CA HIS A 32 -3.26 -7.81 -4.06
C HIS A 32 -3.91 -9.17 -3.79
N VAL A 33 -3.50 -9.79 -2.69
CA VAL A 33 -4.14 -10.99 -2.17
C VAL A 33 -4.83 -10.62 -0.87
N GLU A 34 -6.09 -11.00 -0.76
CA GLU A 34 -6.92 -10.73 0.41
C GLU A 34 -6.92 -11.92 1.35
N VAL A 35 -6.75 -11.63 2.62
CA VAL A 35 -6.82 -12.63 3.69
C VAL A 35 -7.75 -12.11 4.78
N ARG A 36 -8.10 -12.98 5.71
CA ARG A 36 -9.06 -12.68 6.77
C ARG A 36 -8.38 -12.65 8.12
N PRO A 37 -8.94 -11.91 9.10
CA PRO A 37 -8.34 -11.89 10.45
C PRO A 37 -8.25 -13.27 11.10
N ALA A 38 -9.19 -14.16 10.82
CA ALA A 38 -9.19 -15.50 11.39
C ALA A 38 -8.28 -16.49 10.66
N ASP A 39 -7.67 -16.10 9.56
CA ASP A 39 -6.75 -16.97 8.84
C ASP A 39 -5.49 -17.19 9.67
N PRO A 40 -4.91 -18.40 9.63
CA PRO A 40 -3.65 -18.65 10.31
C PRO A 40 -2.50 -17.95 9.57
N VAL A 41 -1.53 -17.47 10.33
CA VAL A 41 -0.36 -16.80 9.77
C VAL A 41 0.41 -17.73 8.83
N SER A 42 0.41 -19.04 9.12
CA SER A 42 1.07 -20.02 8.27
C SER A 42 0.57 -19.96 6.82
N ARG A 43 -0.72 -19.62 6.62
CA ARG A 43 -1.27 -19.47 5.28
C ARG A 43 -0.60 -18.34 4.50
N LEU A 44 -0.23 -17.26 5.18
CA LEU A 44 0.43 -16.15 4.51
C LEU A 44 1.79 -16.55 3.94
N PHE A 45 2.52 -17.39 4.66
CA PHE A 45 3.79 -17.88 4.15
C PHE A 45 3.60 -18.76 2.91
N GLU A 46 2.56 -19.60 2.90
CA GLU A 46 2.23 -20.39 1.72
C GLU A 46 1.84 -19.52 0.53
N LEU A 47 0.98 -18.52 0.75
CA LEU A 47 0.53 -17.62 -0.30
C LEU A 47 1.68 -16.79 -0.85
N ARG A 48 2.60 -16.36 0.02
CA ARG A 48 3.77 -15.61 -0.41
C ARG A 48 4.60 -16.41 -1.41
N ASP A 49 4.78 -17.69 -1.13
CA ASP A 49 5.58 -18.55 -2.00
C ASP A 49 4.89 -18.82 -3.33
N ILE A 50 3.56 -18.99 -3.32
CA ILE A 50 2.79 -19.30 -4.52
C ILE A 50 2.67 -18.08 -5.43
N TYR A 51 2.28 -16.93 -4.87
CA TYR A 51 1.95 -15.74 -5.66
C TYR A 51 3.04 -14.70 -5.69
N ARG A 52 4.11 -14.89 -4.95
CA ARG A 52 5.22 -13.94 -4.80
C ARG A 52 4.73 -12.57 -4.30
N ILE A 53 3.70 -12.63 -3.47
CA ILE A 53 3.14 -11.44 -2.82
C ILE A 53 3.82 -11.31 -1.46
N VAL A 54 4.18 -10.08 -1.12
CA VAL A 54 4.90 -9.82 0.13
C VAL A 54 4.07 -9.07 1.16
N ASP A 55 3.11 -8.26 0.70
CA ASP A 55 2.19 -7.55 1.57
C ASP A 55 0.77 -8.05 1.31
N PHE A 56 0.03 -8.29 2.38
CA PHE A 56 -1.30 -8.87 2.29
C PHE A 56 -2.35 -7.89 2.77
N VAL A 57 -3.46 -7.82 2.03
CA VAL A 57 -4.61 -7.01 2.40
C VAL A 57 -5.53 -7.84 3.28
N VAL A 58 -5.90 -7.29 4.43
CA VAL A 58 -6.81 -7.97 5.36
C VAL A 58 -8.19 -7.34 5.22
N ILE A 59 -9.19 -8.18 4.97
CA ILE A 59 -10.59 -7.76 4.87
C ILE A 59 -11.42 -8.53 5.88
N ASP A 60 -12.52 -7.93 6.32
CA ASP A 60 -13.40 -8.55 7.32
C ASP A 60 -14.52 -9.36 6.65
N SER A 61 -15.44 -9.85 7.47
CA SER A 61 -16.56 -10.67 6.98
C SER A 61 -17.51 -9.90 6.05
N ASP A 62 -17.50 -8.58 6.11
CA ASP A 62 -18.29 -7.72 5.22
C ASP A 62 -17.50 -7.28 4.00
N ASN A 63 -16.34 -7.89 3.76
CA ASN A 63 -15.42 -7.56 2.67
C ASN A 63 -14.89 -6.12 2.76
N GLN A 64 -14.83 -5.57 3.97
CA GLN A 64 -14.29 -4.23 4.16
C GLN A 64 -12.83 -4.31 4.58
N TYR A 65 -12.05 -3.34 4.11
CA TYR A 65 -10.62 -3.25 4.41
C TYR A 65 -10.40 -3.08 5.91
N VAL A 66 -9.51 -3.89 6.48
CA VAL A 66 -9.10 -3.81 7.88
C VAL A 66 -7.70 -3.22 8.02
N GLY A 67 -6.77 -3.68 7.20
CA GLY A 67 -5.38 -3.26 7.29
C GLY A 67 -4.47 -4.12 6.44
N LEU A 68 -3.18 -4.02 6.71
CA LEU A 68 -2.16 -4.78 5.98
C LEU A 68 -1.36 -5.66 6.95
N VAL A 69 -0.91 -6.81 6.43
CA VAL A 69 0.21 -7.53 7.02
C VAL A 69 1.36 -7.38 6.04
N THR A 70 2.45 -6.78 6.49
CA THR A 70 3.56 -6.43 5.61
C THR A 70 4.62 -7.52 5.60
N ALA A 71 5.49 -7.47 4.60
CA ALA A 71 6.63 -8.37 4.51
C ALA A 71 7.49 -8.29 5.77
N GLN A 72 7.65 -7.09 6.33
CA GLN A 72 8.43 -6.92 7.54
C GLN A 72 7.79 -7.61 8.72
N ASP A 73 6.46 -7.52 8.85
CA ASP A 73 5.72 -8.21 9.91
C ASP A 73 5.98 -9.71 9.85
N LEU A 74 5.98 -10.28 8.65
CA LEU A 74 6.22 -11.70 8.47
C LEU A 74 7.67 -12.08 8.80
N ARG A 75 8.63 -11.22 8.43
CA ARG A 75 10.03 -11.47 8.79
C ARG A 75 10.23 -11.47 10.30
N MET A 76 9.53 -10.59 11.01
CA MET A 76 9.64 -10.56 12.48
C MET A 76 9.10 -11.84 13.11
N VAL A 77 8.03 -12.40 12.54
CA VAL A 77 7.46 -13.66 13.05
C VAL A 77 8.43 -14.81 12.86
N LEU A 78 9.26 -14.78 11.81
CA LEU A 78 10.24 -15.84 11.58
C LEU A 78 11.32 -15.92 12.65
N ILE A 79 11.49 -14.90 13.49
CA ILE A 79 12.42 -14.93 14.59
C ILE A 79 11.99 -15.96 15.64
N GLU A 80 10.69 -16.15 15.80
CA GLU A 80 10.13 -17.15 16.71
C GLU A 80 9.23 -18.12 15.95
N ARG A 81 9.85 -18.99 15.19
CA ARG A 81 9.11 -19.89 14.29
C ARG A 81 8.14 -20.79 15.03
N GLU A 82 8.44 -21.15 16.28
CA GLU A 82 7.56 -22.02 17.06
C GLU A 82 6.21 -21.38 17.32
N ALA A 83 6.12 -20.05 17.28
CA ALA A 83 4.85 -19.35 17.49
C ALA A 83 3.93 -19.40 16.28
N ILE A 84 4.46 -19.61 15.08
CA ILE A 84 3.69 -19.52 13.83
C ILE A 84 2.42 -20.37 13.86
N PRO A 85 2.43 -21.64 14.32
CA PRO A 85 1.22 -22.45 14.31
C PRO A 85 0.09 -21.90 15.19
N TYR A 86 0.40 -20.97 16.07
CA TYR A 86 -0.57 -20.43 17.04
C TYR A 86 -1.02 -19.01 16.71
N LEU A 87 -0.49 -18.41 15.65
CA LEU A 87 -0.76 -17.02 15.32
C LEU A 87 -1.84 -16.91 14.25
N LEU A 88 -2.73 -15.95 14.43
CA LEU A 88 -3.73 -15.57 13.45
C LEU A 88 -3.36 -14.23 12.82
N VAL A 89 -3.86 -14.00 11.62
CA VAL A 89 -3.67 -12.73 10.90
C VAL A 89 -4.09 -11.55 11.77
N ALA A 90 -5.17 -11.70 12.56
CA ALA A 90 -5.66 -10.65 13.44
C ALA A 90 -4.60 -10.12 14.39
N GLU A 91 -3.61 -10.95 14.74
CA GLU A 91 -2.56 -10.56 15.68
C GLU A 91 -1.43 -9.77 15.02
N LEU A 92 -1.34 -9.82 13.69
CA LEU A 92 -0.30 -9.13 12.94
C LEU A 92 -0.79 -7.93 12.15
N VAL A 93 -2.11 -7.85 11.89
CA VAL A 93 -2.63 -6.83 10.98
C VAL A 93 -2.38 -5.43 11.53
N ARG A 94 -1.92 -4.56 10.65
CA ARG A 94 -1.71 -3.15 10.97
C ARG A 94 -2.93 -2.37 10.46
N SER A 95 -3.80 -1.99 11.39
CA SER A 95 -5.03 -1.27 11.06
C SER A 95 -4.90 0.25 11.23
N ASP A 96 -3.73 0.69 11.68
CA ASP A 96 -3.45 2.11 11.89
C ASP A 96 -2.84 2.79 10.67
N LEU A 97 -2.56 2.04 9.60
CA LEU A 97 -1.97 2.61 8.39
C LEU A 97 -3.00 3.39 7.60
N PRO A 98 -2.61 4.53 7.01
CA PRO A 98 -3.53 5.27 6.15
C PRO A 98 -3.83 4.49 4.87
N THR A 99 -4.98 4.78 4.28
CA THR A 99 -5.33 4.28 2.95
C THR A 99 -5.20 5.42 1.95
N ILE A 100 -5.15 5.06 0.68
CA ILE A 100 -5.06 6.03 -0.42
C ILE A 100 -6.37 5.97 -1.19
N GLU A 101 -6.98 7.12 -1.44
CA GLU A 101 -8.16 7.18 -2.28
C GLU A 101 -7.75 7.28 -3.76
N PRO A 102 -8.55 6.73 -4.67
CA PRO A 102 -8.20 6.77 -6.11
C PRO A 102 -7.96 8.18 -6.65
N ASP A 103 -8.71 9.15 -6.16
CA ASP A 103 -8.59 10.54 -6.64
C ASP A 103 -7.67 11.40 -5.77
N GLU A 104 -6.94 10.77 -4.87
CA GLU A 104 -6.05 11.50 -3.97
C GLU A 104 -4.86 12.05 -4.76
N PRO A 105 -4.54 13.35 -4.60
CA PRO A 105 -3.37 13.94 -5.28
C PRO A 105 -2.06 13.30 -4.84
N LEU A 106 -1.08 13.25 -5.74
CA LEU A 106 0.19 12.60 -5.44
C LEU A 106 0.96 13.24 -4.29
N ASP A 107 0.82 14.55 -4.07
CA ASP A 107 1.47 15.19 -2.93
C ASP A 107 0.93 14.64 -1.61
N SER A 108 -0.37 14.34 -1.55
CA SER A 108 -0.97 13.72 -0.37
C SER A 108 -0.50 12.28 -0.21
N VAL A 109 -0.44 11.52 -1.31
CA VAL A 109 0.06 10.14 -1.30
C VAL A 109 1.50 10.11 -0.79
N LEU A 110 2.33 11.01 -1.30
CA LEU A 110 3.72 11.11 -0.90
C LEU A 110 3.85 11.40 0.60
N ARG A 111 3.02 12.30 1.12
CA ARG A 111 3.03 12.63 2.54
C ARG A 111 2.69 11.40 3.39
N LYS A 112 1.71 10.61 2.96
CA LYS A 112 1.33 9.39 3.69
C LYS A 112 2.48 8.40 3.74
N PHE A 113 3.22 8.25 2.64
CA PHE A 113 4.41 7.40 2.65
C PHE A 113 5.55 7.97 3.49
N SER A 114 5.67 9.30 3.54
CA SER A 114 6.69 9.93 4.37
C SER A 114 6.42 9.73 5.86
N ASP A 115 5.15 9.66 6.23
CA ASP A 115 4.75 9.53 7.64
C ASP A 115 4.69 8.08 8.11
N THR A 116 4.98 7.13 7.23
CA THR A 116 4.94 5.70 7.57
C THR A 116 6.25 5.03 7.19
N ASP A 117 6.48 3.85 7.74
CA ASP A 117 7.68 3.07 7.45
C ASP A 117 7.40 1.90 6.50
N VAL A 118 6.24 1.91 5.85
CA VAL A 118 5.83 0.80 4.98
C VAL A 118 6.21 1.08 3.53
N SER A 119 6.31 0.02 2.74
CA SER A 119 6.66 0.13 1.33
C SER A 119 5.43 0.15 0.42
N SER A 120 4.25 -0.16 0.95
CA SER A 120 3.01 -0.08 0.19
C SER A 120 1.86 0.37 1.08
N LEU A 121 0.85 0.96 0.45
CA LEU A 121 -0.39 1.35 1.09
C LEU A 121 -1.55 0.92 0.20
N ALA A 122 -2.67 0.55 0.81
CA ALA A 122 -3.84 0.10 0.07
C ALA A 122 -4.59 1.28 -0.54
N MET A 123 -4.96 1.15 -1.81
CA MET A 123 -5.84 2.09 -2.46
C MET A 123 -7.28 1.58 -2.29
N VAL A 124 -8.07 2.33 -1.55
CA VAL A 124 -9.41 1.95 -1.15
C VAL A 124 -10.38 3.09 -1.50
N GLY A 125 -11.51 2.74 -2.08
CA GLY A 125 -12.50 3.74 -2.41
C GLY A 125 -13.77 3.10 -2.93
N PRO A 126 -14.79 3.91 -3.24
CA PRO A 126 -16.04 3.38 -3.77
C PRO A 126 -15.84 2.79 -5.16
N PRO A 127 -16.71 1.86 -5.57
CA PRO A 127 -16.64 1.29 -6.91
C PRO A 127 -16.81 2.38 -7.97
N VAL A 128 -16.21 2.15 -9.13
CA VAL A 128 -16.31 3.08 -10.25
C VAL A 128 -17.79 3.24 -10.64
N GLY A 129 -18.24 4.49 -10.77
CA GLY A 129 -19.62 4.79 -11.12
C GLY A 129 -20.61 4.66 -9.97
N LYS A 130 -20.14 4.35 -8.77
CA LYS A 130 -21.01 4.21 -7.58
C LYS A 130 -20.39 4.98 -6.41
N PRO A 131 -20.41 6.31 -6.42
CA PRO A 131 -19.72 7.11 -5.40
C PRO A 131 -20.22 6.91 -3.98
N HIS A 132 -21.42 6.34 -3.81
CA HIS A 132 -21.96 6.02 -2.49
C HIS A 132 -21.95 4.51 -2.22
N GLY A 133 -21.32 3.73 -3.09
CA GLY A 133 -21.19 2.29 -2.88
C GLY A 133 -20.21 1.96 -1.78
N LYS A 134 -20.23 0.71 -1.32
CA LYS A 134 -19.26 0.23 -0.32
C LYS A 134 -17.85 0.32 -0.88
N ALA A 135 -16.95 0.81 -0.04
CA ALA A 135 -15.54 0.91 -0.43
C ALA A 135 -14.95 -0.47 -0.76
N MET A 136 -14.10 -0.50 -1.76
CA MET A 136 -13.38 -1.70 -2.18
C MET A 136 -11.89 -1.42 -2.27
N VAL A 137 -11.09 -2.47 -2.21
CA VAL A 137 -9.65 -2.35 -2.39
C VAL A 137 -9.33 -2.48 -3.87
N TYR A 138 -8.70 -1.46 -4.43
CA TYR A 138 -8.29 -1.45 -5.84
C TYR A 138 -6.95 -2.13 -6.05
N GLY A 139 -6.12 -2.17 -5.02
CA GLY A 139 -4.78 -2.72 -5.10
C GLY A 139 -3.86 -2.02 -4.13
N LEU A 140 -2.58 -2.24 -4.31
CA LEU A 140 -1.55 -1.61 -3.47
C LEU A 140 -0.77 -0.60 -4.29
N ILE A 141 -0.52 0.55 -3.69
CA ILE A 141 0.39 1.55 -4.24
C ILE A 141 1.72 1.38 -3.51
N THR A 142 2.82 1.25 -4.26
CA THR A 142 4.14 1.12 -3.66
C THR A 142 4.91 2.42 -3.80
N ARG A 143 5.88 2.63 -2.89
CA ARG A 143 6.78 3.78 -2.99
C ARG A 143 7.48 3.81 -4.35
N GLY A 144 7.92 2.64 -4.82
CA GLY A 144 8.62 2.56 -6.09
C GLY A 144 7.79 3.00 -7.27
N ARG A 145 6.51 2.59 -7.29
CA ARG A 145 5.63 2.97 -8.39
C ARG A 145 5.24 4.45 -8.33
N LEU A 146 5.07 4.98 -7.12
CA LEU A 146 4.83 6.41 -6.93
C LEU A 146 5.99 7.21 -7.52
N MET A 147 7.22 6.86 -7.14
CA MET A 147 8.40 7.58 -7.62
C MET A 147 8.60 7.44 -9.12
N ARG A 148 8.33 6.25 -9.64
CA ARG A 148 8.43 6.02 -11.08
C ARG A 148 7.43 6.89 -11.85
N ARG A 149 6.19 6.97 -11.38
CA ARG A 149 5.18 7.79 -12.04
C ARG A 149 5.55 9.27 -11.99
N TYR A 150 6.07 9.72 -10.87
CA TYR A 150 6.53 11.09 -10.73
C TYR A 150 7.65 11.39 -11.74
N GLN A 151 8.64 10.48 -11.84
CA GLN A 151 9.74 10.65 -12.78
C GLN A 151 9.27 10.64 -14.23
N GLN A 152 8.31 9.79 -14.56
CA GLN A 152 7.71 9.77 -15.90
C GLN A 152 7.06 11.11 -16.21
N ALA A 153 6.34 11.67 -15.27
CA ALA A 153 5.68 12.95 -15.47
C ALA A 153 6.69 14.08 -15.67
N LEU A 154 7.81 14.05 -14.95
CA LEU A 154 8.87 15.03 -15.15
C LEU A 154 9.47 14.95 -16.55
N ALA A 155 9.60 13.73 -17.07
CA ALA A 155 10.16 13.52 -18.41
C ALA A 155 9.23 13.96 -19.53
N GLU A 156 7.93 14.05 -19.25
CA GLU A 156 6.91 14.40 -20.24
C GLU A 156 6.73 15.90 -20.43
N ARG A 157 7.34 16.73 -19.59
CA ARG A 157 7.16 18.17 -19.70
C ARG A 157 8.23 18.87 -20.51
#